data_de951fee4ede0e747050590699e4548b
#
_entry.id   de951fee4ede0e747050590699e4548b
#
_cell.length_a   1.000
_cell.length_b   1.000
_cell.length_c   1.000
_cell.angle_alpha   90.00
_cell.angle_beta   90.00
_cell.angle_gamma   90.00
#
_symmetry.space_group_name_H-M   'P 1'
#
loop_
_entity.id
_entity.type
_entity.pdbx_description
1 polymer ?
#
loop_
_entity_poly.entity_id
_entity_poly.type
_entity_poly.pdbx_seq_one_letter_code
_entity_poly.pdbx_strand_id
1 'polypeptide(L)'
;SSPPLDADPQTIVAQCRAVLLARTPIHKVALVRRLVSLFRSGTLTRLADSKTDPPHPEEPYRAPSTKTVSSGQTRPLGKGGSVQTRIRMLHALANIELWAIDLAVDHVARLYDWRLGALDGQGSGKRLGWTFVADFLKVAEDEAKHFTLLSERLEALGCKYGDLSVHNGPFYLPLGRSSPPSSVADTRLVGLWESALQTSHSLFSRLAIIALVHEARGLDSNPMQIRRCRAAGDEETARVLEIIHADEITHVAAGALFLNLVTFSRIRFFKSAVIGEWLANADDMRTGHRHFTALCASLEPEPVDPVAQFRLEVSRHFWGHVRGPFNVEDRDRAGIGRDWYENLGGRGTVKKEEAVTEEAS
;
A
#
# COMPACT_ATOMS: atom_id res chain seq x y z
N SER A 1 12.99 27.70 -7.66
CA SER A 1 11.80 28.14 -8.39
C SER A 1 11.05 26.88 -8.81
N SER A 2 9.81 26.76 -8.36
CA SER A 2 8.91 25.70 -8.85
C SER A 2 8.71 25.90 -10.35
N PRO A 3 8.65 24.86 -11.18
CA PRO A 3 8.20 25.01 -12.54
C PRO A 3 6.79 25.62 -12.54
N PRO A 4 6.47 26.49 -13.49
CA PRO A 4 5.17 27.10 -13.57
C PRO A 4 4.10 26.01 -13.69
N LEU A 5 2.99 26.17 -12.97
CA LEU A 5 1.78 25.33 -13.07
C LEU A 5 1.15 25.33 -14.49
N ASP A 6 1.67 26.14 -15.40
CA ASP A 6 1.10 26.39 -16.73
C ASP A 6 1.55 25.42 -17.83
N ALA A 7 2.56 24.61 -17.60
CA ALA A 7 2.86 23.48 -18.48
C ALA A 7 2.23 22.23 -17.87
N ASP A 8 0.98 21.96 -18.15
CA ASP A 8 0.27 20.76 -17.74
C ASP A 8 1.09 19.52 -18.13
N PRO A 9 1.54 18.70 -17.16
CA PRO A 9 2.17 17.44 -17.49
C PRO A 9 1.21 16.62 -18.33
N GLN A 10 1.61 16.33 -19.58
CA GLN A 10 0.71 15.73 -20.58
C GLN A 10 0.58 14.22 -20.44
N THR A 11 1.19 13.63 -19.42
CA THR A 11 1.18 12.18 -19.20
C THR A 11 0.78 11.84 -17.75
N ILE A 12 0.23 10.64 -17.57
CA ILE A 12 -0.13 10.13 -16.24
C ILE A 12 1.12 10.02 -15.36
N VAL A 13 2.22 9.50 -15.91
CA VAL A 13 3.48 9.35 -15.17
C VAL A 13 4.03 10.69 -14.71
N ALA A 14 3.99 11.72 -15.54
CA ALA A 14 4.43 13.06 -15.15
C ALA A 14 3.55 13.67 -14.06
N GLN A 15 2.23 13.46 -14.12
CA GLN A 15 1.29 13.88 -13.07
C GLN A 15 1.56 13.12 -11.75
N CYS A 16 1.79 11.79 -11.78
CA CYS A 16 2.16 11.03 -10.59
C CYS A 16 3.46 11.56 -9.97
N ARG A 17 4.47 11.87 -10.78
CA ARG A 17 5.73 12.46 -10.30
C ARG A 17 5.53 13.86 -9.71
N ALA A 18 4.61 14.65 -10.25
CA ALA A 18 4.23 15.94 -9.66
C ALA A 18 3.59 15.77 -8.27
N VAL A 19 2.76 14.74 -8.07
CA VAL A 19 2.21 14.39 -6.75
C VAL A 19 3.32 14.05 -5.77
N LEU A 20 4.31 13.23 -6.15
CA LEU A 20 5.46 12.90 -5.30
C LEU A 20 6.23 14.15 -4.85
N LEU A 21 6.35 15.14 -5.71
CA LEU A 21 7.10 16.37 -5.46
C LEU A 21 6.26 17.50 -4.85
N ALA A 22 4.98 17.27 -4.55
CA ALA A 22 4.11 18.28 -3.95
C ALA A 22 4.62 18.72 -2.57
N ARG A 23 4.76 20.04 -2.38
CA ARG A 23 5.42 20.62 -1.20
C ARG A 23 4.58 20.62 0.06
N THR A 24 3.27 20.50 -0.05
CA THR A 24 2.36 20.48 1.11
C THR A 24 1.36 19.34 0.97
N PRO A 25 0.85 18.79 2.09
CA PRO A 25 -0.19 17.76 2.05
C PRO A 25 -1.43 18.19 1.27
N ILE A 26 -1.90 19.42 1.47
CA ILE A 26 -3.09 19.96 0.77
C ILE A 26 -2.85 20.01 -0.74
N HIS A 27 -1.66 20.45 -1.17
CA HIS A 27 -1.31 20.48 -2.59
C HIS A 27 -1.21 19.06 -3.17
N LYS A 28 -0.66 18.10 -2.40
CA LYS A 28 -0.59 16.69 -2.78
C LYS A 28 -1.99 16.12 -3.03
N VAL A 29 -2.91 16.32 -2.12
CA VAL A 29 -4.33 15.91 -2.25
C VAL A 29 -4.99 16.55 -3.47
N ALA A 30 -4.76 17.85 -3.70
CA ALA A 30 -5.32 18.56 -4.85
C ALA A 30 -4.81 17.99 -6.18
N LEU A 31 -3.52 17.67 -6.27
CA LEU A 31 -2.92 17.09 -7.48
C LEU A 31 -3.44 15.68 -7.75
N VAL A 32 -3.63 14.84 -6.71
CA VAL A 32 -4.25 13.51 -6.88
C VAL A 32 -5.66 13.63 -7.41
N ARG A 33 -6.51 14.46 -6.80
CA ARG A 33 -7.90 14.67 -7.24
C ARG A 33 -7.96 15.16 -8.69
N ARG A 34 -7.08 16.09 -9.06
CA ARG A 34 -6.96 16.57 -10.43
C ARG A 34 -6.52 15.46 -11.39
N LEU A 35 -5.48 14.71 -11.07
CA LEU A 35 -4.99 13.59 -11.88
C LEU A 35 -6.10 12.58 -12.16
N VAL A 36 -6.82 12.14 -11.12
CA VAL A 36 -7.93 11.19 -11.26
C VAL A 36 -9.09 11.77 -12.08
N SER A 37 -9.43 13.04 -11.89
CA SER A 37 -10.44 13.72 -12.70
C SER A 37 -10.07 13.79 -14.19
N LEU A 38 -8.83 14.15 -14.52
CA LEU A 38 -8.33 14.19 -15.91
C LEU A 38 -8.26 12.79 -16.54
N PHE A 39 -7.92 11.78 -15.74
CA PHE A 39 -7.92 10.38 -16.17
C PHE A 39 -9.35 9.91 -16.49
N ARG A 40 -10.30 10.06 -15.57
CA ARG A 40 -11.70 9.63 -15.74
C ARG A 40 -12.44 10.37 -16.86
N SER A 41 -12.14 11.64 -17.07
CA SER A 41 -12.73 12.41 -18.18
C SER A 41 -12.15 12.03 -19.55
N GLY A 42 -11.12 11.18 -19.61
CA GLY A 42 -10.43 10.86 -20.86
C GLY A 42 -9.60 12.03 -21.42
N THR A 43 -9.38 13.09 -20.66
CA THR A 43 -8.52 14.22 -21.06
C THR A 43 -7.07 13.81 -21.08
N LEU A 44 -6.66 12.96 -20.13
CA LEU A 44 -5.30 12.45 -19.99
C LEU A 44 -5.21 11.03 -20.55
N THR A 45 -4.82 10.94 -21.83
CA THR A 45 -4.80 9.67 -22.59
C THR A 45 -3.40 9.09 -22.82
N ARG A 46 -2.35 9.86 -22.47
CA ARG A 46 -0.95 9.43 -22.64
C ARG A 46 -0.41 8.91 -21.30
N LEU A 47 0.10 7.69 -21.31
CA LEU A 47 0.63 7.07 -20.11
C LEU A 47 1.96 7.68 -19.68
N ALA A 48 2.93 7.73 -20.59
CA ALA A 48 4.27 8.28 -20.36
C ALA A 48 4.89 8.81 -21.66
N ASP A 49 5.87 9.68 -21.52
CA ASP A 49 6.73 10.15 -22.60
C ASP A 49 8.16 10.32 -22.07
N SER A 50 9.05 9.43 -22.49
CA SER A 50 10.45 9.42 -22.03
C SER A 50 11.25 10.67 -22.42
N LYS A 51 10.74 11.49 -23.36
CA LYS A 51 11.40 12.72 -23.83
C LYS A 51 10.97 13.95 -23.02
N THR A 52 9.74 13.96 -22.52
CA THR A 52 9.14 15.13 -21.89
C THR A 52 8.84 14.94 -20.40
N ASP A 53 8.67 13.70 -19.95
CA ASP A 53 8.40 13.42 -18.54
C ASP A 53 9.63 13.74 -17.67
N PRO A 54 9.45 14.40 -16.51
CA PRO A 54 10.54 14.62 -15.58
C PRO A 54 11.12 13.29 -15.08
N PRO A 55 12.39 13.25 -14.64
CA PRO A 55 12.96 12.05 -14.04
C PRO A 55 12.15 11.62 -12.81
N HIS A 56 12.15 10.32 -12.53
CA HIS A 56 11.49 9.80 -11.34
C HIS A 56 12.26 10.26 -10.09
N PRO A 57 11.61 10.88 -9.09
CA PRO A 57 12.30 11.30 -7.88
C PRO A 57 12.73 10.08 -7.05
N GLU A 58 13.89 10.16 -6.41
CA GLU A 58 14.35 9.11 -5.50
C GLU A 58 13.47 9.01 -4.26
N GLU A 59 13.01 10.18 -3.75
CA GLU A 59 12.13 10.28 -2.60
C GLU A 59 11.02 11.30 -2.84
N PRO A 60 9.83 11.09 -2.27
CA PRO A 60 8.79 12.10 -2.29
C PRO A 60 9.18 13.27 -1.40
N TYR A 61 8.76 14.47 -1.81
CA TYR A 61 9.03 15.65 -1.01
C TYR A 61 8.31 15.57 0.35
N ARG A 62 9.05 15.89 1.40
CA ARG A 62 8.53 16.11 2.76
C ARG A 62 8.95 17.49 3.25
N ALA A 63 7.99 18.24 3.79
CA ALA A 63 8.28 19.57 4.31
C ALA A 63 9.29 19.48 5.46
N PRO A 64 10.36 20.33 5.48
CA PRO A 64 11.31 20.37 6.60
C PRO A 64 10.66 20.67 7.94
N SER A 65 9.48 21.31 7.94
CA SER A 65 8.67 21.56 9.14
C SER A 65 8.05 20.31 9.74
N THR A 66 7.99 19.19 8.99
CA THR A 66 7.52 17.91 9.52
C THR A 66 8.56 17.38 10.50
N LYS A 67 8.26 17.42 11.78
CA LYS A 67 9.15 16.96 12.86
C LYS A 67 9.22 15.44 12.85
N THR A 68 10.13 14.88 12.06
CA THR A 68 10.38 13.43 12.03
C THR A 68 11.30 13.04 13.17
N VAL A 69 10.91 11.99 13.89
CA VAL A 69 11.69 11.42 15.00
C VAL A 69 11.81 9.89 14.81
N SER A 70 12.78 9.27 15.46
CA SER A 70 12.88 7.80 15.46
C SER A 70 11.65 7.19 16.12
N SER A 71 11.25 6.00 15.71
CA SER A 71 10.03 5.32 16.20
C SER A 71 10.02 5.15 17.74
N GLY A 72 11.17 4.97 18.37
CA GLY A 72 11.31 4.89 19.84
C GLY A 72 11.14 6.22 20.57
N GLN A 73 11.17 7.35 19.88
CA GLN A 73 11.06 8.70 20.48
C GLN A 73 9.62 9.26 20.42
N THR A 74 8.71 8.59 19.73
CA THR A 74 7.30 8.97 19.77
C THR A 74 6.65 8.50 21.07
N ARG A 75 5.81 9.35 21.66
CA ARG A 75 5.03 8.95 22.84
C ARG A 75 4.10 7.78 22.45
N PRO A 76 3.95 6.75 23.31
CA PRO A 76 2.99 5.70 23.08
C PRO A 76 1.60 6.27 22.79
N LEU A 77 0.89 5.71 21.81
CA LEU A 77 -0.45 6.17 21.42
C LEU A 77 -1.49 6.00 22.51
N GLY A 78 -1.20 5.18 23.50
CA GLY A 78 -2.13 4.83 24.54
C GLY A 78 -3.30 3.98 24.04
N LYS A 79 -4.32 3.81 24.89
CA LYS A 79 -5.49 2.95 24.59
C LYS A 79 -6.64 3.67 23.88
N GLY A 80 -6.47 4.93 23.44
CA GLY A 80 -7.51 5.72 22.74
C GLY A 80 -8.62 6.30 23.62
N GLY A 81 -8.58 6.06 24.94
CA GLY A 81 -9.66 6.48 25.86
C GLY A 81 -9.74 7.99 26.14
N SER A 82 -8.62 8.73 26.05
CA SER A 82 -8.62 10.20 26.21
C SER A 82 -8.56 10.91 24.87
N VAL A 83 -9.04 12.15 24.80
CA VAL A 83 -8.94 13.00 23.60
C VAL A 83 -7.49 13.10 23.12
N GLN A 84 -6.53 13.27 24.02
CA GLN A 84 -5.11 13.37 23.70
C GLN A 84 -4.54 12.09 23.06
N THR A 85 -5.01 10.92 23.46
CA THR A 85 -4.58 9.66 22.84
C THR A 85 -5.21 9.47 21.47
N ARG A 86 -6.45 9.93 21.28
CA ARG A 86 -7.12 9.93 19.97
C ARG A 86 -6.44 10.91 19.00
N ILE A 87 -6.12 12.12 19.44
CA ILE A 87 -5.36 13.10 18.64
C ILE A 87 -4.04 12.48 18.16
N ARG A 88 -3.25 11.85 19.05
CA ARG A 88 -2.00 11.20 18.64
C ARG A 88 -2.22 10.06 17.63
N MET A 89 -3.26 9.27 17.83
CA MET A 89 -3.63 8.19 16.91
C MET A 89 -4.00 8.74 15.52
N LEU A 90 -4.91 9.69 15.47
CA LEU A 90 -5.36 10.31 14.21
C LEU A 90 -4.23 11.02 13.49
N HIS A 91 -3.36 11.71 14.21
CA HIS A 91 -2.20 12.38 13.61
C HIS A 91 -1.21 11.38 13.01
N ALA A 92 -0.99 10.25 13.68
CA ALA A 92 -0.13 9.19 13.17
C ALA A 92 -0.77 8.48 11.96
N LEU A 93 -2.08 8.22 11.98
CA LEU A 93 -2.81 7.67 10.83
C LEU A 93 -2.75 8.64 9.65
N ALA A 94 -3.04 9.93 9.85
CA ALA A 94 -2.93 10.92 8.78
C ALA A 94 -1.52 10.95 8.13
N ASN A 95 -0.46 10.72 8.91
CA ASN A 95 0.89 10.60 8.36
C ASN A 95 1.06 9.33 7.52
N ILE A 96 0.45 8.22 7.90
CA ILE A 96 0.47 6.97 7.13
C ILE A 96 -0.27 7.16 5.79
N GLU A 97 -1.47 7.74 5.81
CA GLU A 97 -2.24 8.00 4.59
C GLU A 97 -1.49 8.94 3.63
N LEU A 98 -0.76 9.92 4.17
CA LEU A 98 0.07 10.81 3.35
C LEU A 98 1.22 10.04 2.67
N TRP A 99 1.78 9.02 3.31
CA TRP A 99 2.73 8.10 2.69
C TRP A 99 2.05 7.16 1.70
N ALA A 100 0.86 6.66 2.01
CA ALA A 100 0.10 5.77 1.14
C ALA A 100 -0.26 6.45 -0.21
N ILE A 101 -0.59 7.76 -0.20
CA ILE A 101 -0.70 8.55 -1.44
C ILE A 101 0.55 8.41 -2.29
N ASP A 102 1.75 8.63 -1.70
CA ASP A 102 3.00 8.55 -2.44
C ASP A 102 3.27 7.14 -2.96
N LEU A 103 3.01 6.13 -2.15
CA LEU A 103 3.19 4.72 -2.53
C LEU A 103 2.28 4.32 -3.69
N ALA A 104 1.03 4.75 -3.69
CA ALA A 104 0.07 4.45 -4.73
C ALA A 104 0.44 5.11 -6.08
N VAL A 105 0.81 6.39 -6.09
CA VAL A 105 1.24 7.05 -7.33
C VAL A 105 2.62 6.56 -7.79
N ASP A 106 3.51 6.13 -6.88
CA ASP A 106 4.80 5.52 -7.22
C ASP A 106 4.62 4.16 -7.93
N HIS A 107 3.60 3.37 -7.55
CA HIS A 107 3.26 2.15 -8.28
C HIS A 107 3.04 2.45 -9.76
N VAL A 108 2.24 3.46 -10.07
CA VAL A 108 1.98 3.87 -11.45
C VAL A 108 3.24 4.44 -12.10
N ALA A 109 3.88 5.43 -11.46
CA ALA A 109 5.00 6.16 -12.04
C ALA A 109 6.27 5.33 -12.28
N ARG A 110 6.43 4.24 -11.54
CA ARG A 110 7.61 3.37 -11.60
C ARG A 110 7.39 2.10 -12.42
N LEU A 111 6.16 1.51 -12.33
CA LEU A 111 5.88 0.18 -12.83
C LEU A 111 4.96 0.16 -14.05
N TYR A 112 4.58 1.32 -14.59
CA TYR A 112 3.67 1.45 -15.73
C TYR A 112 4.12 0.69 -16.98
N ASP A 113 5.42 0.51 -17.16
CA ASP A 113 6.01 -0.17 -18.34
C ASP A 113 6.31 -1.64 -18.10
N TRP A 114 5.90 -2.19 -16.93
CA TRP A 114 6.10 -3.60 -16.62
C TRP A 114 5.41 -4.48 -17.64
N ARG A 115 6.15 -5.48 -18.13
CA ARG A 115 5.64 -6.43 -19.14
C ARG A 115 5.33 -7.76 -18.51
N LEU A 116 4.14 -8.26 -18.80
CA LEU A 116 3.67 -9.57 -18.34
C LEU A 116 4.54 -10.70 -18.92
N GLY A 117 4.74 -11.74 -18.13
CA GLY A 117 5.53 -12.92 -18.53
C GLY A 117 7.04 -12.80 -18.33
N ALA A 118 7.56 -11.63 -17.99
CA ALA A 118 8.98 -11.42 -17.67
C ALA A 118 9.20 -11.29 -16.16
N LEU A 119 10.32 -11.83 -15.66
CA LEU A 119 10.70 -11.73 -14.26
C LEU A 119 11.15 -10.30 -13.88
N ASP A 120 11.80 -9.66 -14.82
CA ASP A 120 12.38 -8.31 -14.70
C ASP A 120 11.50 -7.22 -15.35
N GLY A 121 10.34 -7.61 -15.88
CA GLY A 121 9.43 -6.71 -16.59
C GLY A 121 9.90 -6.26 -17.97
N GLN A 122 11.01 -6.77 -18.49
CA GLN A 122 11.63 -6.33 -19.75
C GLN A 122 11.29 -7.21 -20.99
N GLY A 123 10.42 -8.19 -20.84
CA GLY A 123 10.06 -9.11 -21.90
C GLY A 123 9.27 -8.47 -23.07
N SER A 124 8.94 -9.30 -24.08
CA SER A 124 8.09 -8.93 -25.22
C SER A 124 6.59 -8.98 -24.91
N GLY A 125 6.21 -9.32 -23.66
CA GLY A 125 4.82 -9.44 -23.23
C GLY A 125 4.04 -8.15 -23.26
N LYS A 126 2.72 -8.23 -23.10
CA LYS A 126 1.85 -7.06 -22.97
C LYS A 126 2.19 -6.29 -21.68
N ARG A 127 2.08 -4.96 -21.73
CA ARG A 127 2.14 -4.12 -20.54
C ARG A 127 0.94 -4.38 -19.63
N LEU A 128 1.05 -4.00 -18.34
CA LEU A 128 -0.03 -4.12 -17.35
C LEU A 128 -1.35 -3.45 -17.77
N GLY A 129 -1.27 -2.43 -18.64
CA GLY A 129 -2.44 -1.77 -19.20
C GLY A 129 -3.11 -0.75 -18.27
N TRP A 130 -4.22 -0.20 -18.77
CA TRP A 130 -4.96 0.90 -18.14
C TRP A 130 -5.66 0.49 -16.84
N THR A 131 -6.01 -0.78 -16.67
CA THR A 131 -6.65 -1.28 -15.44
C THR A 131 -5.72 -1.14 -14.24
N PHE A 132 -4.43 -1.49 -14.40
CA PHE A 132 -3.43 -1.27 -13.35
C PHE A 132 -3.34 0.22 -12.97
N VAL A 133 -3.30 1.10 -13.96
CA VAL A 133 -3.27 2.54 -13.74
C VAL A 133 -4.53 3.01 -13.02
N ALA A 134 -5.71 2.56 -13.47
CA ALA A 134 -6.99 2.95 -12.90
C ALA A 134 -7.12 2.54 -11.43
N ASP A 135 -6.74 1.31 -11.10
CA ASP A 135 -6.86 0.77 -9.74
C ASP A 135 -5.90 1.49 -8.77
N PHE A 136 -4.64 1.67 -9.14
CA PHE A 136 -3.70 2.40 -8.26
C PHE A 136 -3.94 3.91 -8.21
N LEU A 137 -4.54 4.52 -9.22
CA LEU A 137 -5.03 5.89 -9.13
C LEU A 137 -6.26 5.99 -8.22
N LYS A 138 -7.14 4.96 -8.21
CA LYS A 138 -8.26 4.87 -7.27
C LYS A 138 -7.76 4.73 -5.83
N VAL A 139 -6.75 3.88 -5.58
CA VAL A 139 -6.09 3.80 -4.27
C VAL A 139 -5.56 5.17 -3.88
N ALA A 140 -4.79 5.85 -4.72
CA ALA A 140 -4.27 7.18 -4.41
C ALA A 140 -5.37 8.22 -4.09
N GLU A 141 -6.52 8.15 -4.76
CA GLU A 141 -7.68 9.02 -4.48
C GLU A 141 -8.30 8.72 -3.12
N ASP A 142 -8.45 7.43 -2.76
CA ASP A 142 -8.95 7.04 -1.46
C ASP A 142 -8.01 7.47 -0.34
N GLU A 143 -6.69 7.28 -0.50
CA GLU A 143 -5.69 7.74 0.47
C GLU A 143 -5.72 9.27 0.66
N ALA A 144 -5.94 10.01 -0.44
CA ALA A 144 -6.13 11.46 -0.36
C ALA A 144 -7.43 11.85 0.36
N LYS A 145 -8.50 11.05 0.22
CA LYS A 145 -9.74 11.16 0.99
C LYS A 145 -9.51 10.83 2.46
N HIS A 146 -8.82 9.74 2.77
CA HIS A 146 -8.50 9.31 4.13
C HIS A 146 -7.69 10.37 4.87
N PHE A 147 -6.61 10.88 4.25
CA PHE A 147 -5.84 11.99 4.81
C PHE A 147 -6.71 13.21 5.10
N THR A 148 -7.63 13.56 4.19
CA THR A 148 -8.54 14.71 4.37
C THR A 148 -9.46 14.49 5.57
N LEU A 149 -10.15 13.35 5.64
CA LEU A 149 -11.06 13.01 6.74
C LEU A 149 -10.36 13.00 8.10
N LEU A 150 -9.16 12.42 8.17
CA LEU A 150 -8.37 12.40 9.41
C LEU A 150 -7.89 13.80 9.81
N SER A 151 -7.50 14.64 8.84
CA SER A 151 -7.09 16.02 9.09
C SER A 151 -8.24 16.88 9.59
N GLU A 152 -9.42 16.79 8.98
CA GLU A 152 -10.65 17.47 9.42
C GLU A 152 -11.05 17.01 10.83
N ARG A 153 -10.93 15.71 11.12
CA ARG A 153 -11.22 15.18 12.45
C ARG A 153 -10.21 15.67 13.49
N LEU A 154 -8.93 15.79 13.15
CA LEU A 154 -7.91 16.40 14.02
C LEU A 154 -8.26 17.85 14.34
N GLU A 155 -8.65 18.65 13.34
CA GLU A 155 -9.02 20.05 13.54
C GLU A 155 -10.24 20.19 14.46
N ALA A 156 -11.24 19.31 14.31
CA ALA A 156 -12.40 19.27 15.21
C ALA A 156 -12.03 18.91 16.66
N LEU A 157 -10.90 18.24 16.87
CA LEU A 157 -10.35 17.93 18.19
C LEU A 157 -9.35 18.99 18.70
N GLY A 158 -9.14 20.09 17.96
CA GLY A 158 -8.26 21.20 18.34
C GLY A 158 -6.78 20.96 18.04
N CYS A 159 -6.44 20.10 17.09
CA CYS A 159 -5.08 19.81 16.63
C CYS A 159 -5.01 19.83 15.11
N LYS A 160 -3.88 20.23 14.52
CA LYS A 160 -3.65 20.17 13.09
C LYS A 160 -2.61 19.11 12.74
N TYR A 161 -2.70 18.56 11.52
CA TYR A 161 -1.62 17.74 11.02
C TYR A 161 -0.34 18.58 10.92
N GLY A 162 0.75 18.04 11.48
CA GLY A 162 2.04 18.74 11.62
C GLY A 162 2.30 19.35 13.00
N ASP A 163 1.30 19.48 13.87
CA ASP A 163 1.49 19.98 15.24
C ASP A 163 2.30 18.98 16.10
N LEU A 164 2.19 17.69 15.81
CA LEU A 164 2.89 16.64 16.52
C LEU A 164 4.03 16.06 15.68
N SER A 165 5.06 15.53 16.36
CA SER A 165 6.12 14.79 15.71
C SER A 165 5.61 13.47 15.15
N VAL A 166 6.11 13.08 13.97
CA VAL A 166 5.80 11.82 13.28
C VAL A 166 7.04 10.95 13.19
N HIS A 167 6.85 9.67 12.93
CA HIS A 167 7.95 8.78 12.53
C HIS A 167 7.62 8.14 11.16
N ASN A 168 8.65 7.82 10.39
CA ASN A 168 8.50 7.25 9.04
C ASN A 168 8.38 5.72 9.04
N GLY A 169 8.42 5.09 10.21
CA GLY A 169 8.31 3.64 10.34
C GLY A 169 6.87 3.14 10.32
N PRO A 170 6.66 1.86 10.04
CA PRO A 170 5.35 1.24 10.14
C PRO A 170 4.82 1.37 11.55
N PHE A 171 3.54 1.69 11.64
CA PHE A 171 2.87 1.87 12.90
C PHE A 171 2.58 0.52 13.55
N TYR A 172 3.36 0.14 14.55
CA TYR A 172 3.01 -0.98 15.43
C TYR A 172 2.10 -0.49 16.55
N LEU A 173 0.80 -0.71 16.41
CA LEU A 173 -0.05 -0.80 17.60
C LEU A 173 0.35 -2.07 18.35
N PRO A 174 0.73 -2.00 19.63
CA PRO A 174 0.89 -3.19 20.42
C PRO A 174 -0.48 -3.87 20.58
N LEU A 175 -0.73 -4.86 19.74
CA LEU A 175 -1.88 -5.76 19.84
C LEU A 175 -1.60 -6.76 20.97
N GLY A 176 -1.88 -6.37 22.21
CA GLY A 176 -1.83 -7.28 23.36
C GLY A 176 -0.41 -7.48 23.93
N ARG A 177 -0.36 -7.61 25.22
CA ARG A 177 0.78 -7.88 26.08
C ARG A 177 1.87 -8.75 25.46
N SER A 178 3.00 -8.17 25.16
CA SER A 178 4.30 -8.80 25.32
C SER A 178 5.34 -7.71 25.47
N SER A 179 6.28 -7.92 26.36
CA SER A 179 7.39 -7.04 26.67
C SER A 179 8.11 -6.58 25.42
N PRO A 180 8.71 -5.39 25.40
CA PRO A 180 9.57 -4.99 24.29
C PRO A 180 10.65 -6.06 24.11
N PRO A 181 11.08 -6.35 22.86
CA PRO A 181 12.15 -7.28 22.62
C PRO A 181 13.40 -6.86 23.40
N SER A 182 14.02 -7.80 24.05
CA SER A 182 15.12 -7.59 25.00
C SER A 182 16.44 -7.14 24.36
N SER A 183 16.46 -6.83 23.05
CA SER A 183 17.58 -6.19 22.38
C SER A 183 17.09 -5.21 21.32
N VAL A 184 17.49 -3.97 21.45
CA VAL A 184 17.25 -2.87 20.48
C VAL A 184 17.94 -3.13 19.13
N ALA A 185 18.78 -4.15 19.03
CA ALA A 185 19.57 -4.48 17.85
C ALA A 185 18.80 -5.24 16.74
N ASP A 186 17.63 -5.81 17.04
CA ASP A 186 16.97 -6.77 16.13
C ASP A 186 15.70 -6.24 15.44
N THR A 187 15.27 -5.02 15.70
CA THR A 187 14.13 -4.40 15.02
C THR A 187 14.55 -3.14 14.25
N ARG A 188 15.20 -3.33 13.12
CA ARG A 188 15.28 -2.29 12.10
C ARG A 188 13.85 -2.05 11.60
N LEU A 189 13.17 -1.07 12.17
CA LEU A 189 11.90 -0.58 11.65
C LEU A 189 12.20 0.14 10.33
N VAL A 190 12.05 -0.58 9.24
CA VAL A 190 12.19 -0.03 7.89
C VAL A 190 10.98 0.87 7.64
N GLY A 191 11.20 2.10 7.25
CA GLY A 191 10.14 3.03 6.89
C GLY A 191 9.33 2.54 5.69
N LEU A 192 8.11 3.08 5.52
CA LEU A 192 7.25 2.73 4.38
C LEU A 192 7.95 3.02 3.05
N TRP A 193 8.62 4.17 2.93
CA TRP A 193 9.34 4.52 1.71
C TRP A 193 10.60 3.67 1.51
N GLU A 194 11.33 3.36 2.57
CA GLU A 194 12.47 2.44 2.49
C GLU A 194 12.04 1.04 2.00
N SER A 195 10.89 0.54 2.47
CA SER A 195 10.28 -0.70 1.96
C SER A 195 9.96 -0.58 0.46
N ALA A 196 9.47 0.59 0.03
CA ALA A 196 9.19 0.86 -1.36
C ALA A 196 10.45 0.90 -2.22
N LEU A 197 11.53 1.52 -1.74
CA LEU A 197 12.82 1.53 -2.44
C LEU A 197 13.42 0.12 -2.57
N GLN A 198 13.37 -0.67 -1.50
CA GLN A 198 13.87 -2.05 -1.52
C GLN A 198 13.13 -2.96 -2.50
N THR A 199 11.87 -2.64 -2.81
CA THR A 199 11.03 -3.39 -3.74
C THR A 199 10.87 -2.71 -5.11
N SER A 200 11.61 -1.64 -5.37
CA SER A 200 11.48 -0.83 -6.61
C SER A 200 11.88 -1.58 -7.89
N HIS A 201 12.68 -2.62 -7.75
CA HIS A 201 13.23 -3.41 -8.84
C HIS A 201 12.26 -4.46 -9.40
N SER A 202 11.18 -4.77 -8.69
CA SER A 202 10.27 -5.88 -9.05
C SER A 202 8.82 -5.56 -8.71
N LEU A 203 7.93 -5.76 -9.68
CA LEU A 203 6.49 -5.64 -9.45
C LEU A 203 5.99 -6.69 -8.45
N PHE A 204 6.53 -7.92 -8.47
CA PHE A 204 6.17 -8.97 -7.50
C PHE A 204 6.48 -8.55 -6.08
N SER A 205 7.71 -8.10 -5.82
CA SER A 205 8.13 -7.64 -4.50
C SER A 205 7.32 -6.42 -4.06
N ARG A 206 7.06 -5.48 -4.99
CA ARG A 206 6.30 -4.28 -4.71
C ARG A 206 4.86 -4.59 -4.33
N LEU A 207 4.17 -5.45 -5.08
CA LEU A 207 2.80 -5.88 -4.78
C LEU A 207 2.75 -6.66 -3.46
N ALA A 208 3.68 -7.59 -3.24
CA ALA A 208 3.70 -8.39 -2.02
C ALA A 208 3.93 -7.53 -0.76
N ILE A 209 4.88 -6.60 -0.79
CA ILE A 209 5.27 -5.85 0.40
C ILE A 209 4.39 -4.62 0.61
N ILE A 210 4.23 -3.79 -0.43
CA ILE A 210 3.49 -2.53 -0.29
C ILE A 210 2.00 -2.77 -0.40
N ALA A 211 1.51 -3.30 -1.53
CA ALA A 211 0.08 -3.41 -1.77
C ALA A 211 -0.62 -4.54 -0.97
N LEU A 212 0.13 -5.46 -0.34
CA LEU A 212 -0.46 -6.54 0.46
C LEU A 212 -0.01 -6.48 1.92
N VAL A 213 1.29 -6.61 2.25
CA VAL A 213 1.70 -6.68 3.66
C VAL A 213 1.41 -5.37 4.39
N HIS A 214 1.71 -4.22 3.80
CA HIS A 214 1.47 -2.93 4.47
C HIS A 214 -0.01 -2.57 4.51
N GLU A 215 -0.75 -2.72 3.41
CA GLU A 215 -2.19 -2.43 3.33
C GLU A 215 -3.03 -3.34 4.23
N ALA A 216 -2.78 -4.65 4.22
CA ALA A 216 -3.54 -5.59 5.04
C ALA A 216 -3.42 -5.37 6.56
N ARG A 217 -2.47 -4.57 7.02
CA ARG A 217 -2.39 -4.16 8.44
C ARG A 217 -3.55 -3.25 8.83
N GLY A 218 -4.04 -2.43 7.91
CA GLY A 218 -5.26 -1.64 8.09
C GLY A 218 -6.44 -2.54 8.43
N LEU A 219 -6.61 -3.65 7.69
CA LEU A 219 -7.68 -4.62 7.93
C LEU A 219 -7.66 -5.21 9.35
N ASP A 220 -6.46 -5.46 9.89
CA ASP A 220 -6.31 -6.04 11.22
C ASP A 220 -6.49 -5.01 12.35
N SER A 221 -6.01 -3.78 12.14
CA SER A 221 -5.93 -2.76 13.20
C SER A 221 -7.19 -1.90 13.33
N ASN A 222 -7.82 -1.54 12.21
CA ASN A 222 -8.93 -0.59 12.19
C ASN A 222 -10.15 -1.04 13.00
N PRO A 223 -10.61 -2.32 12.96
CA PRO A 223 -11.75 -2.75 13.75
C PRO A 223 -11.57 -2.56 15.25
N MET A 224 -10.37 -2.76 15.75
CA MET A 224 -10.06 -2.52 17.15
C MET A 224 -10.07 -1.01 17.49
N GLN A 225 -9.56 -0.18 16.63
CA GLN A 225 -9.55 1.28 16.82
C GLN A 225 -10.98 1.85 16.80
N ILE A 226 -11.81 1.39 15.85
CA ILE A 226 -13.24 1.74 15.77
C ILE A 226 -13.95 1.41 17.09
N ARG A 227 -13.80 0.15 17.58
CA ARG A 227 -14.39 -0.25 18.87
C ARG A 227 -13.92 0.61 20.04
N ARG A 228 -12.64 0.99 20.06
CA ARG A 228 -12.08 1.86 21.12
C ARG A 228 -12.65 3.28 21.07
N CYS A 229 -12.81 3.83 19.88
CA CYS A 229 -13.42 5.15 19.71
C CYS A 229 -14.88 5.14 20.17
N ARG A 230 -15.66 4.12 19.80
CA ARG A 230 -17.04 3.94 20.27
C ARG A 230 -17.13 3.79 21.79
N ALA A 231 -16.29 2.96 22.38
CA ALA A 231 -16.24 2.78 23.81
C ALA A 231 -15.87 4.06 24.58
N ALA A 232 -15.20 5.00 23.92
CA ALA A 232 -14.87 6.32 24.44
C ALA A 232 -15.94 7.39 24.13
N GLY A 233 -17.06 7.02 23.48
CA GLY A 233 -18.14 7.94 23.08
C GLY A 233 -17.79 8.81 21.87
N ASP A 234 -16.76 8.46 21.10
CA ASP A 234 -16.33 9.20 19.91
C ASP A 234 -16.81 8.54 18.61
N GLU A 235 -18.11 8.68 18.36
CA GLU A 235 -18.75 8.11 17.17
C GLU A 235 -18.25 8.75 15.87
N GLU A 236 -17.89 10.04 15.89
CA GLU A 236 -17.40 10.73 14.69
C GLU A 236 -16.05 10.13 14.23
N THR A 237 -15.11 9.92 15.17
CA THR A 237 -13.85 9.24 14.83
C THR A 237 -14.11 7.80 14.38
N ALA A 238 -15.06 7.09 15.02
CA ALA A 238 -15.40 5.72 14.60
C ALA A 238 -15.92 5.68 13.15
N ARG A 239 -16.81 6.61 12.75
CA ARG A 239 -17.31 6.70 11.37
C ARG A 239 -16.22 6.98 10.34
N VAL A 240 -15.30 7.90 10.65
CA VAL A 240 -14.14 8.17 9.78
C VAL A 240 -13.33 6.89 9.57
N LEU A 241 -13.01 6.18 10.64
CA LEU A 241 -12.24 4.92 10.55
C LEU A 241 -13.00 3.79 9.85
N GLU A 242 -14.33 3.78 9.89
CA GLU A 242 -15.15 2.82 9.12
C GLU A 242 -15.10 3.06 7.62
N ILE A 243 -15.11 4.33 7.20
CA ILE A 243 -14.93 4.68 5.79
C ILE A 243 -13.56 4.19 5.30
N ILE A 244 -12.50 4.52 6.03
CA ILE A 244 -11.13 4.09 5.73
C ILE A 244 -11.09 2.56 5.65
N HIS A 245 -11.62 1.87 6.66
CA HIS A 245 -11.59 0.41 6.71
C HIS A 245 -12.29 -0.27 5.53
N ALA A 246 -13.41 0.30 5.06
CA ALA A 246 -14.13 -0.23 3.90
C ALA A 246 -13.32 -0.10 2.60
N ASP A 247 -12.59 0.99 2.43
CA ASP A 247 -11.73 1.21 1.27
C ASP A 247 -10.48 0.31 1.33
N GLU A 248 -9.88 0.08 2.50
CA GLU A 248 -8.71 -0.81 2.67
C GLU A 248 -8.94 -2.22 2.14
N ILE A 249 -10.16 -2.77 2.26
CA ILE A 249 -10.50 -4.06 1.67
C ILE A 249 -10.28 -4.04 0.16
N THR A 250 -10.61 -2.93 -0.50
CA THR A 250 -10.46 -2.79 -1.95
C THR A 250 -9.01 -2.56 -2.35
N HIS A 251 -8.21 -1.88 -1.52
CA HIS A 251 -6.78 -1.68 -1.74
C HIS A 251 -6.02 -3.01 -1.71
N VAL A 252 -6.26 -3.83 -0.67
CA VAL A 252 -5.68 -5.17 -0.58
C VAL A 252 -6.15 -6.05 -1.73
N ALA A 253 -7.44 -5.96 -2.13
CA ALA A 253 -7.97 -6.72 -3.25
C ALA A 253 -7.28 -6.35 -4.57
N ALA A 254 -6.95 -5.08 -4.81
CA ALA A 254 -6.17 -4.66 -5.98
C ALA A 254 -4.76 -5.29 -5.95
N GLY A 255 -4.08 -5.25 -4.81
CA GLY A 255 -2.77 -5.90 -4.63
C GLY A 255 -2.80 -7.39 -4.94
N ALA A 256 -3.78 -8.12 -4.39
CA ALA A 256 -3.96 -9.55 -4.61
C ALA A 256 -4.26 -9.87 -6.08
N LEU A 257 -5.14 -9.09 -6.71
CA LEU A 257 -5.49 -9.23 -8.11
C LEU A 257 -4.28 -9.13 -9.03
N PHE A 258 -3.48 -8.06 -8.88
CA PHE A 258 -2.32 -7.87 -9.74
C PHE A 258 -1.18 -8.84 -9.43
N LEU A 259 -0.97 -9.25 -8.18
CA LEU A 259 0.01 -10.30 -7.87
C LEU A 259 -0.38 -11.62 -8.52
N ASN A 260 -1.65 -12.02 -8.45
CA ASN A 260 -2.17 -13.18 -9.16
C ASN A 260 -1.94 -13.06 -10.68
N LEU A 261 -2.36 -11.92 -11.28
CA LEU A 261 -2.19 -11.69 -12.72
C LEU A 261 -0.74 -11.81 -13.17
N VAL A 262 0.18 -11.16 -12.46
CA VAL A 262 1.61 -11.15 -12.82
C VAL A 262 2.21 -12.54 -12.65
N THR A 263 1.81 -13.27 -11.60
CA THR A 263 2.25 -14.65 -11.34
C THR A 263 1.76 -15.59 -12.43
N PHE A 264 0.48 -15.57 -12.77
CA PHE A 264 -0.08 -16.42 -13.82
C PHE A 264 0.41 -16.05 -15.23
N SER A 265 0.73 -14.79 -15.50
CA SER A 265 1.28 -14.38 -16.80
C SER A 265 2.63 -15.02 -17.14
N ARG A 266 3.33 -15.58 -16.14
CA ARG A 266 4.58 -16.37 -16.32
C ARG A 266 4.35 -17.75 -16.91
N ILE A 267 3.11 -18.23 -16.91
CA ILE A 267 2.78 -19.53 -17.52
C ILE A 267 2.81 -19.37 -19.03
N ARG A 268 3.66 -20.14 -19.73
CA ARG A 268 3.86 -20.09 -21.19
C ARG A 268 2.58 -20.31 -22.02
N PHE A 269 1.49 -20.78 -21.41
CA PHE A 269 0.24 -21.13 -22.06
C PHE A 269 -0.91 -20.13 -21.84
N PHE A 270 -0.68 -19.03 -21.12
CA PHE A 270 -1.70 -17.99 -21.01
C PHE A 270 -1.90 -17.35 -22.39
N LYS A 271 -2.91 -17.84 -23.13
CA LYS A 271 -3.25 -17.28 -24.44
C LYS A 271 -3.51 -15.78 -24.23
N SER A 272 -2.74 -14.96 -24.93
CA SER A 272 -2.83 -13.49 -24.92
C SER A 272 -4.27 -12.94 -25.04
N ALA A 273 -5.19 -13.71 -25.63
CA ALA A 273 -6.61 -13.38 -25.74
C ALA A 273 -7.33 -13.33 -24.38
N VAL A 274 -7.06 -14.26 -23.47
CA VAL A 274 -7.76 -14.37 -22.17
C VAL A 274 -7.41 -13.20 -21.24
N ILE A 275 -6.12 -12.85 -21.16
CA ILE A 275 -5.69 -11.67 -20.39
C ILE A 275 -6.23 -10.38 -21.01
N GLY A 276 -6.24 -10.30 -22.36
CA GLY A 276 -6.76 -9.14 -23.09
C GLY A 276 -8.25 -8.93 -22.87
N GLU A 277 -9.03 -10.00 -22.85
CA GLU A 277 -10.47 -9.96 -22.62
C GLU A 277 -10.78 -9.56 -21.16
N TRP A 278 -10.03 -10.09 -20.20
CA TRP A 278 -10.17 -9.73 -18.79
C TRP A 278 -9.81 -8.27 -18.53
N LEU A 279 -8.67 -7.79 -19.05
CA LEU A 279 -8.26 -6.37 -18.91
C LEU A 279 -9.24 -5.40 -19.59
N ALA A 280 -9.99 -5.85 -20.60
CA ALA A 280 -10.99 -5.05 -21.29
C ALA A 280 -12.35 -5.01 -20.58
N ASN A 281 -12.68 -6.03 -19.78
CA ASN A 281 -14.01 -6.24 -19.20
C ASN A 281 -14.07 -6.08 -17.66
N ALA A 282 -12.97 -5.69 -17.00
CA ALA A 282 -12.95 -5.46 -15.56
C ALA A 282 -13.51 -4.06 -15.23
N ASP A 283 -14.82 -3.97 -15.07
CA ASP A 283 -15.52 -2.71 -14.79
C ASP A 283 -15.32 -2.22 -13.34
N ASP A 284 -15.00 -3.11 -12.39
CA ASP A 284 -14.61 -2.79 -11.03
C ASP A 284 -13.71 -3.87 -10.42
N MET A 285 -12.97 -3.53 -9.36
CA MET A 285 -12.05 -4.44 -8.66
C MET A 285 -12.73 -5.71 -8.13
N ARG A 286 -13.99 -5.64 -7.68
CA ARG A 286 -14.71 -6.78 -7.09
C ARG A 286 -15.14 -7.77 -8.17
N THR A 287 -15.62 -7.26 -9.28
CA THR A 287 -16.07 -8.07 -10.44
C THR A 287 -14.86 -8.67 -11.13
N GLY A 288 -13.81 -7.90 -11.36
CA GLY A 288 -12.54 -8.36 -11.93
C GLY A 288 -11.90 -9.46 -11.11
N HIS A 289 -11.86 -9.31 -9.78
CA HIS A 289 -11.29 -10.31 -8.88
C HIS A 289 -12.03 -11.65 -8.94
N ARG A 290 -13.35 -11.66 -8.88
CA ARG A 290 -14.16 -12.90 -8.97
C ARG A 290 -14.02 -13.59 -10.31
N HIS A 291 -14.03 -12.83 -11.39
CA HIS A 291 -13.86 -13.38 -12.75
C HIS A 291 -12.47 -14.00 -12.96
N PHE A 292 -11.46 -13.30 -12.46
CA PHE A 292 -10.07 -13.76 -12.52
C PHE A 292 -9.85 -15.02 -11.66
N THR A 293 -10.37 -15.07 -10.45
CA THR A 293 -10.28 -16.24 -9.56
C THR A 293 -10.95 -17.47 -10.19
N ALA A 294 -12.14 -17.27 -10.79
CA ALA A 294 -12.83 -18.35 -11.50
C ALA A 294 -12.05 -18.84 -12.73
N LEU A 295 -11.42 -17.92 -13.47
CA LEU A 295 -10.58 -18.23 -14.61
C LEU A 295 -9.33 -19.02 -14.20
N CYS A 296 -8.64 -18.58 -13.14
CA CYS A 296 -7.46 -19.27 -12.60
C CYS A 296 -7.80 -20.70 -12.13
N ALA A 297 -8.97 -20.88 -11.51
CA ALA A 297 -9.43 -22.21 -11.08
C ALA A 297 -9.73 -23.17 -12.25
N SER A 298 -9.92 -22.66 -13.47
CA SER A 298 -10.20 -23.47 -14.69
C SER A 298 -8.95 -23.89 -15.46
N LEU A 299 -7.77 -23.46 -15.05
CA LEU A 299 -6.51 -23.74 -15.74
C LEU A 299 -5.85 -25.02 -15.22
N GLU A 300 -5.54 -25.94 -16.12
CA GLU A 300 -4.77 -27.16 -15.84
C GLU A 300 -3.30 -26.84 -15.48
N PRO A 301 -2.64 -27.69 -14.63
CA PRO A 301 -1.52 -27.27 -13.81
C PRO A 301 -0.16 -27.39 -14.50
N GLU A 302 0.70 -26.56 -14.26
CA GLU A 302 1.74 -26.25 -13.29
C GLU A 302 1.91 -24.74 -13.17
N PRO A 303 1.05 -24.06 -12.48
CA PRO A 303 1.19 -22.64 -12.27
C PRO A 303 2.18 -22.37 -11.14
N VAL A 304 2.98 -21.32 -11.31
CA VAL A 304 3.63 -20.70 -10.17
C VAL A 304 2.50 -20.29 -9.22
N ASP A 305 2.46 -20.88 -8.03
CA ASP A 305 1.44 -20.60 -7.03
C ASP A 305 1.60 -19.14 -6.53
N PRO A 306 0.57 -18.29 -6.66
CA PRO A 306 0.65 -16.91 -6.18
C PRO A 306 0.91 -16.80 -4.69
N VAL A 307 0.40 -17.74 -3.89
CA VAL A 307 0.63 -17.82 -2.45
C VAL A 307 2.11 -18.09 -2.18
N ALA A 308 2.68 -19.09 -2.85
CA ALA A 308 4.11 -19.39 -2.75
C ALA A 308 4.97 -18.21 -3.19
N GLN A 309 4.61 -17.54 -4.30
CA GLN A 309 5.32 -16.34 -4.77
C GLN A 309 5.23 -15.20 -3.75
N PHE A 310 4.05 -14.92 -3.20
CA PHE A 310 3.87 -13.91 -2.16
C PHE A 310 4.74 -14.22 -0.93
N ARG A 311 4.68 -15.44 -0.43
CA ARG A 311 5.46 -15.87 0.75
C ARG A 311 6.96 -15.76 0.51
N LEU A 312 7.41 -16.09 -0.71
CA LEU A 312 8.80 -15.93 -1.12
C LEU A 312 9.24 -14.46 -1.11
N GLU A 313 8.43 -13.54 -1.66
CA GLU A 313 8.75 -12.12 -1.68
C GLU A 313 8.78 -11.55 -0.25
N VAL A 314 7.84 -11.94 0.60
CA VAL A 314 7.81 -11.52 2.01
C VAL A 314 9.06 -12.02 2.74
N SER A 315 9.45 -13.27 2.57
CA SER A 315 10.65 -13.83 3.21
C SER A 315 11.94 -13.12 2.81
N ARG A 316 12.00 -12.58 1.58
CA ARG A 316 13.19 -11.91 1.03
C ARG A 316 13.25 -10.42 1.35
N HIS A 317 12.11 -9.75 1.34
CA HIS A 317 12.04 -8.29 1.29
C HIS A 317 11.35 -7.64 2.49
N PHE A 318 10.59 -8.40 3.30
CA PHE A 318 9.93 -7.83 4.45
C PHE A 318 10.77 -7.96 5.73
N TRP A 319 11.07 -6.81 6.32
CA TRP A 319 11.75 -6.76 7.61
C TRP A 319 10.71 -6.77 8.75
N GLY A 320 10.56 -7.91 9.39
CA GLY A 320 9.62 -8.07 10.49
C GLY A 320 8.85 -9.37 10.42
N HIS A 321 7.74 -9.43 11.17
CA HIS A 321 6.86 -10.59 11.20
C HIS A 321 5.46 -10.19 10.76
N VAL A 322 4.84 -11.01 9.94
CA VAL A 322 3.40 -10.95 9.68
C VAL A 322 2.73 -11.66 10.85
N ARG A 323 2.19 -10.89 11.80
CA ARG A 323 1.63 -11.42 13.07
C ARG A 323 0.20 -10.93 13.26
N GLY A 324 -0.66 -11.85 13.73
CA GLY A 324 -2.02 -11.56 14.16
C GLY A 324 -2.10 -10.78 15.50
N PRO A 325 -3.32 -10.51 15.95
CA PRO A 325 -4.55 -11.13 15.45
C PRO A 325 -4.93 -10.65 14.05
N PHE A 326 -5.37 -11.58 13.20
CA PHE A 326 -5.78 -11.29 11.84
C PHE A 326 -7.30 -11.13 11.75
N ASN A 327 -7.75 -10.17 10.98
CA ASN A 327 -9.14 -10.04 10.56
C ASN A 327 -9.39 -10.96 9.36
N VAL A 328 -9.65 -12.22 9.65
CA VAL A 328 -9.79 -13.27 8.63
C VAL A 328 -10.89 -12.96 7.64
N GLU A 329 -12.05 -12.48 8.13
CA GLU A 329 -13.21 -12.18 7.29
C GLU A 329 -12.88 -11.12 6.21
N ASP A 330 -12.27 -10.01 6.60
CA ASP A 330 -11.97 -8.95 5.65
C ASP A 330 -10.76 -9.28 4.76
N ARG A 331 -9.81 -10.07 5.26
CA ARG A 331 -8.74 -10.62 4.44
C ARG A 331 -9.27 -11.58 3.37
N ASP A 332 -10.21 -12.46 3.71
CA ASP A 332 -10.88 -13.34 2.75
C ASP A 332 -11.69 -12.53 1.72
N ARG A 333 -12.38 -11.47 2.15
CA ARG A 333 -13.09 -10.54 1.24
C ARG A 333 -12.14 -9.82 0.29
N ALA A 334 -10.92 -9.55 0.72
CA ALA A 334 -9.87 -8.96 -0.10
C ALA A 334 -9.13 -10.00 -0.98
N GLY A 335 -9.50 -11.28 -0.91
CA GLY A 335 -8.92 -12.35 -1.74
C GLY A 335 -7.60 -12.91 -1.24
N ILE A 336 -7.26 -12.69 0.04
CA ILE A 336 -6.06 -13.26 0.68
C ILE A 336 -6.49 -14.20 1.82
N GLY A 337 -6.55 -15.51 1.55
CA GLY A 337 -6.85 -16.54 2.52
C GLY A 337 -5.73 -16.75 3.54
N ARG A 338 -5.97 -17.62 4.53
CA ARG A 338 -5.03 -17.88 5.65
C ARG A 338 -3.67 -18.40 5.20
N ASP A 339 -3.64 -19.17 4.13
CA ASP A 339 -2.44 -19.70 3.49
C ASP A 339 -1.46 -18.61 3.01
N TRP A 340 -1.95 -17.39 2.76
CA TRP A 340 -1.09 -16.28 2.40
C TRP A 340 -0.24 -15.80 3.59
N TYR A 341 -0.80 -15.70 4.78
CA TYR A 341 -0.22 -14.94 5.88
C TYR A 341 0.00 -15.71 7.19
N GLU A 342 -0.64 -16.85 7.42
CA GLU A 342 -0.41 -17.64 8.62
C GLU A 342 0.99 -18.25 8.61
N ASN A 343 1.66 -18.21 9.77
CA ASN A 343 3.02 -18.71 9.97
C ASN A 343 4.05 -18.12 8.96
N LEU A 344 3.85 -16.86 8.56
CA LEU A 344 4.74 -16.20 7.64
C LEU A 344 5.76 -15.34 8.38
N GLY A 345 7.03 -15.77 8.34
CA GLY A 345 8.18 -15.01 8.80
C GLY A 345 8.76 -14.13 7.68
N GLY A 346 9.19 -12.92 8.04
CA GLY A 346 9.94 -12.05 7.14
C GLY A 346 11.47 -12.34 7.21
N ARG A 347 12.24 -11.51 6.51
CA ARG A 347 13.71 -11.60 6.45
C ARG A 347 14.33 -11.56 7.85
N GLY A 348 15.12 -12.55 8.20
CA GLY A 348 15.75 -12.70 9.51
C GLY A 348 15.06 -13.70 10.45
N THR A 349 13.87 -14.21 10.11
CA THR A 349 13.22 -15.28 10.87
C THR A 349 13.63 -16.66 10.42
N VAL A 350 13.90 -16.85 9.14
CA VAL A 350 14.33 -18.11 8.52
C VAL A 350 15.65 -18.62 9.11
N LYS A 351 16.58 -17.73 9.45
CA LYS A 351 17.86 -18.12 10.05
C LYS A 351 17.77 -18.70 11.47
N LYS A 352 16.66 -18.46 12.21
CA LYS A 352 16.49 -19.02 13.56
C LYS A 352 15.91 -20.44 13.55
N GLU A 353 15.12 -20.78 12.55
CA GLU A 353 14.55 -22.12 12.42
C GLU A 353 15.59 -23.12 11.90
N GLU A 354 16.45 -22.71 10.97
CA GLU A 354 17.57 -23.54 10.49
C GLU A 354 18.63 -23.79 11.57
N ALA A 355 18.94 -22.76 12.41
CA ALA A 355 19.90 -22.91 13.50
C ALA A 355 19.41 -23.81 14.63
N VAL A 356 18.08 -23.88 14.88
CA VAL A 356 17.50 -24.76 15.88
C VAL A 356 17.44 -26.22 15.42
N THR A 357 17.37 -26.46 14.11
CA THR A 357 17.41 -27.81 13.55
C THR A 357 18.82 -28.37 13.44
N GLU A 358 19.85 -27.52 13.30
CA GLU A 358 21.28 -27.94 13.32
C GLU A 358 21.81 -28.21 14.74
N GLU A 359 21.26 -27.55 15.79
CA GLU A 359 21.62 -27.85 17.18
C GLU A 359 20.86 -29.07 17.77
N ALA A 360 19.86 -29.59 17.06
CA ALA A 360 19.05 -30.74 17.50
C ALA A 360 19.38 -32.04 16.72
N SER A 361 20.33 -32.00 15.81
CA SER A 361 20.88 -33.14 15.06
C SER A 361 22.34 -33.43 15.46
#